data_9e048235a5447eac13f3ca3b7a5b137c
#
_entry.id   9e048235a5447eac13f3ca3b7a5b137c
#
_cell.length_a   1.000
_cell.length_b   1.000
_cell.length_c   1.000
_cell.angle_alpha   90.00
_cell.angle_beta   90.00
_cell.angle_gamma   90.00
#
_symmetry.space_group_name_H-M   'P 1'
#
loop_
_entity.id
_entity.type
_entity.pdbx_description
1 polymer ?
#
loop_
_entity_poly.entity_id
_entity_poly.type
_entity_poly.pdbx_seq_one_letter_code
_entity_poly.pdbx_strand_id
1 'polypeptide(L)'
;MKNFFILILCLFTLNANALDKETTFDKKLFDKAQSEGKVVIVSSWIKYCSSCAGQMKILKTAKKEGGLSDIKFDNIEYFAFDVTNKEIANLLKVQFQTTLLIFKNNKEIYRSVGETTEDLIYEAIKSSIKI
;
A
#
# COMPACT_ATOMS: atom_id res chain seq x y z
N MET A 1 26.36 29.72 47.44
CA MET A 1 26.48 28.80 46.29
C MET A 1 25.10 28.28 45.96
N LYS A 2 24.52 28.79 44.88
CA LYS A 2 23.17 28.37 44.45
C LYS A 2 23.33 27.27 43.44
N ASN A 3 22.99 26.05 43.81
CA ASN A 3 22.94 24.91 42.92
C ASN A 3 21.74 25.10 41.98
N PHE A 4 22.00 25.42 40.72
CA PHE A 4 21.02 25.48 39.66
C PHE A 4 20.88 24.08 39.10
N PHE A 5 19.88 23.34 39.59
CA PHE A 5 19.53 22.05 39.08
C PHE A 5 18.73 22.27 37.78
N ILE A 6 19.41 22.21 36.64
CA ILE A 6 18.76 22.22 35.34
C ILE A 6 18.18 20.83 35.15
N LEU A 7 16.87 20.73 35.37
CA LEU A 7 16.08 19.56 35.01
C LEU A 7 15.92 19.54 33.47
N ILE A 8 16.80 18.83 32.79
CA ILE A 8 16.64 18.57 31.36
C ILE A 8 15.49 17.56 31.23
N LEU A 9 14.30 18.11 31.01
CA LEU A 9 13.15 17.33 30.59
C LEU A 9 13.36 16.85 29.16
N CYS A 10 13.95 15.67 29.00
CA CYS A 10 14.00 15.00 27.69
C CYS A 10 12.55 14.69 27.27
N LEU A 11 11.98 15.60 26.51
CA LEU A 11 10.78 15.33 25.74
C LEU A 11 11.13 14.27 24.69
N PHE A 12 11.01 13.02 25.05
CA PHE A 12 10.88 11.95 24.07
C PHE A 12 9.59 12.22 23.29
N THR A 13 9.70 12.96 22.22
CA THR A 13 8.67 12.96 21.19
C THR A 13 8.65 11.55 20.61
N LEU A 14 7.75 10.72 21.09
CA LEU A 14 7.35 9.50 20.41
C LEU A 14 6.74 9.95 19.09
N ASN A 15 7.57 10.04 18.07
CA ASN A 15 7.08 10.05 16.71
C ASN A 15 6.41 8.69 16.48
N ALA A 16 5.17 8.58 16.89
CA ALA A 16 4.29 7.57 16.34
C ALA A 16 4.18 7.92 14.85
N ASN A 17 4.99 7.25 14.03
CA ASN A 17 4.81 7.25 12.60
C ASN A 17 3.46 6.58 12.33
N ALA A 18 2.39 7.36 12.50
CA ALA A 18 1.11 7.00 11.96
C ALA A 18 1.35 6.79 10.47
N LEU A 19 1.09 5.58 9.98
CA LEU A 19 1.24 5.27 8.57
C LEU A 19 0.34 6.24 7.82
N ASP A 20 0.93 7.18 7.09
CA ASP A 20 0.19 8.14 6.29
C ASP A 20 -0.60 7.37 5.23
N LYS A 21 -1.90 7.34 5.42
CA LYS A 21 -2.84 6.79 4.44
C LYS A 21 -3.14 7.89 3.43
N GLU A 22 -2.46 7.82 2.31
CA GLU A 22 -2.63 8.76 1.22
C GLU A 22 -3.31 8.09 0.03
N THR A 23 -4.15 8.82 -0.66
CA THR A 23 -4.61 8.42 -1.98
C THR A 23 -3.53 8.75 -3.00
N THR A 24 -2.89 7.73 -3.52
CA THR A 24 -1.87 7.83 -4.55
C THR A 24 -2.38 7.39 -5.92
N PHE A 25 -3.61 6.85 -5.98
CA PHE A 25 -4.22 6.43 -7.23
C PHE A 25 -4.46 7.62 -8.16
N ASP A 26 -3.90 7.53 -9.34
CA ASP A 26 -4.13 8.44 -10.45
C ASP A 26 -4.43 7.61 -11.70
N LYS A 27 -5.55 7.90 -12.36
CA LYS A 27 -6.01 7.11 -13.51
C LYS A 27 -5.01 7.13 -14.67
N LYS A 28 -4.36 8.27 -14.92
CA LYS A 28 -3.38 8.38 -16.01
C LYS A 28 -2.13 7.59 -15.70
N LEU A 29 -1.63 7.65 -14.46
CA LEU A 29 -0.48 6.86 -14.02
C LEU A 29 -0.80 5.37 -14.00
N PHE A 30 -2.01 4.99 -13.58
CA PHE A 30 -2.49 3.62 -13.62
C PHE A 30 -2.51 3.07 -15.05
N ASP A 31 -3.10 3.80 -16.01
CA ASP A 31 -3.15 3.40 -17.41
C ASP A 31 -1.74 3.33 -18.03
N LYS A 32 -0.88 4.30 -17.70
CA LYS A 32 0.50 4.31 -18.16
C LYS A 32 1.27 3.08 -17.67
N ALA A 33 1.19 2.76 -16.39
CA ALA A 33 1.85 1.59 -15.83
C ALA A 33 1.39 0.30 -16.51
N GLN A 34 0.10 0.17 -16.80
CA GLN A 34 -0.44 -0.96 -17.52
C GLN A 34 0.05 -1.02 -18.98
N SER A 35 0.13 0.12 -19.66
CA SER A 35 0.64 0.18 -21.03
C SER A 35 2.13 -0.17 -21.12
N GLU A 36 2.88 0.05 -20.05
CA GLU A 36 4.28 -0.34 -19.91
C GLU A 36 4.48 -1.82 -19.53
N GLY A 37 3.40 -2.59 -19.41
CA GLY A 37 3.43 -4.01 -19.04
C GLY A 37 3.76 -4.28 -17.58
N LYS A 38 3.67 -3.27 -16.72
CA LYS A 38 3.91 -3.43 -15.29
C LYS A 38 2.80 -4.22 -14.62
N VAL A 39 3.14 -4.89 -13.52
CA VAL A 39 2.16 -5.36 -12.54
C VAL A 39 1.70 -4.17 -11.72
N VAL A 40 0.41 -3.92 -11.67
CA VAL A 40 -0.16 -2.80 -10.94
C VAL A 40 -0.95 -3.31 -9.75
N ILE A 41 -0.53 -2.90 -8.56
CA ILE A 41 -1.18 -3.25 -7.30
C ILE A 41 -1.98 -2.04 -6.83
N VAL A 42 -3.23 -2.27 -6.44
CA VAL A 42 -4.08 -1.23 -5.86
C VAL A 42 -4.66 -1.73 -4.54
N SER A 43 -4.53 -0.94 -3.50
CA SER A 43 -5.18 -1.21 -2.21
C SER A 43 -6.17 -0.12 -1.83
N SER A 44 -7.27 -0.50 -1.20
CA SER A 44 -8.25 0.44 -0.66
C SER A 44 -8.11 0.56 0.85
N TRP A 45 -8.32 1.77 1.36
CA TRP A 45 -8.29 2.05 2.79
C TRP A 45 -9.46 2.95 3.21
N ILE A 46 -9.66 3.06 4.51
CA ILE A 46 -10.54 4.04 5.14
C ILE A 46 -9.86 4.56 6.41
N LYS A 47 -10.25 5.75 6.86
CA LYS A 47 -9.77 6.33 8.11
C LYS A 47 -10.03 5.36 9.29
N TYR A 48 -9.10 5.28 10.23
CA TYR A 48 -9.16 4.40 11.43
C TYR A 48 -9.22 2.88 11.16
N CYS A 49 -8.75 2.43 10.03
CA CYS A 49 -8.70 1.02 9.66
C CYS A 49 -7.31 0.42 9.94
N SER A 50 -7.17 -0.42 10.95
CA SER A 50 -5.90 -1.06 11.32
C SER A 50 -5.48 -2.13 10.32
N SER A 51 -6.41 -2.91 9.78
CA SER A 51 -6.14 -3.91 8.74
C SER A 51 -5.64 -3.26 7.45
N CYS A 52 -6.20 -2.11 7.07
CA CYS A 52 -5.69 -1.33 5.95
C CYS A 52 -4.25 -0.88 6.18
N ALA A 53 -3.95 -0.38 7.38
CA ALA A 53 -2.60 0.05 7.73
C ALA A 53 -1.60 -1.12 7.67
N GLY A 54 -1.98 -2.29 8.15
CA GLY A 54 -1.18 -3.52 8.08
C GLY A 54 -0.89 -3.92 6.63
N GLN A 55 -1.92 -4.01 5.79
CA GLN A 55 -1.78 -4.33 4.38
C GLN A 55 -0.89 -3.32 3.64
N MET A 56 -1.16 -2.03 3.83
CA MET A 56 -0.38 -0.96 3.19
C MET A 56 1.08 -0.95 3.63
N LYS A 57 1.37 -1.26 4.90
CA LYS A 57 2.74 -1.38 5.42
C LYS A 57 3.49 -2.47 4.69
N ILE A 58 2.90 -3.66 4.52
CA ILE A 58 3.50 -4.77 3.77
C ILE A 58 3.82 -4.33 2.34
N LEU A 59 2.87 -3.71 1.65
CA LEU A 59 3.03 -3.28 0.26
C LEU A 59 4.07 -2.16 0.10
N LYS A 60 4.11 -1.20 1.02
CA LYS A 60 5.12 -0.13 1.02
C LYS A 60 6.52 -0.66 1.33
N THR A 61 6.64 -1.57 2.30
CA THR A 61 7.91 -2.20 2.65
C THR A 61 8.44 -3.01 1.48
N ALA A 62 7.59 -3.81 0.86
CA ALA A 62 7.92 -4.57 -0.33
C ALA A 62 8.48 -3.69 -1.44
N LYS A 63 7.83 -2.56 -1.73
CA LYS A 63 8.30 -1.59 -2.74
C LYS A 63 9.63 -0.95 -2.36
N LYS A 64 9.84 -0.60 -1.08
CA LYS A 64 11.03 0.12 -0.60
C LYS A 64 12.27 -0.77 -0.53
N GLU A 65 12.12 -2.01 -0.09
CA GLU A 65 13.24 -2.94 0.14
C GLU A 65 13.64 -3.72 -1.12
N GLY A 66 13.07 -3.37 -2.27
CA GLY A 66 13.32 -4.11 -3.51
C GLY A 66 12.64 -5.48 -3.53
N GLY A 67 11.71 -5.68 -2.62
CA GLY A 67 10.90 -6.88 -2.53
C GLY A 67 11.61 -8.07 -1.90
N LEU A 68 10.93 -9.19 -1.96
CA LEU A 68 11.53 -10.48 -1.70
C LEU A 68 12.66 -10.70 -2.70
N SER A 69 13.71 -11.37 -2.30
CA SER A 69 14.93 -11.65 -3.07
C SER A 69 14.71 -12.11 -4.53
N ASP A 70 13.49 -12.57 -4.84
CA ASP A 70 13.12 -13.13 -6.13
C ASP A 70 12.21 -12.23 -6.98
N ILE A 71 11.76 -11.07 -6.46
CA ILE A 71 10.82 -10.17 -7.14
C ILE A 71 11.52 -8.85 -7.47
N LYS A 72 11.68 -8.57 -8.75
CA LYS A 72 12.14 -7.25 -9.20
C LYS A 72 10.95 -6.27 -9.17
N PHE A 73 10.93 -5.39 -8.19
CA PHE A 73 9.89 -4.36 -8.05
C PHE A 73 9.96 -3.24 -9.09
N ASP A 74 11.00 -3.20 -9.91
CA ASP A 74 11.10 -2.25 -11.04
C ASP A 74 9.93 -2.35 -12.03
N ASN A 75 9.28 -3.52 -12.08
CA ASN A 75 8.13 -3.78 -12.93
C ASN A 75 6.79 -3.75 -12.19
N ILE A 76 6.76 -3.20 -10.96
CA ILE A 76 5.57 -3.12 -10.12
C ILE A 76 5.27 -1.66 -9.81
N GLU A 77 4.02 -1.25 -9.98
CA GLU A 77 3.48 -0.01 -9.45
C GLU A 77 2.46 -0.30 -8.36
N TYR A 78 2.49 0.53 -7.32
CA TYR A 78 1.56 0.43 -6.21
C TYR A 78 0.81 1.73 -6.01
N PHE A 79 -0.51 1.64 -5.99
CA PHE A 79 -1.43 2.73 -5.69
C PHE A 79 -2.32 2.37 -4.51
N ALA A 80 -2.71 3.39 -3.76
CA ALA A 80 -3.69 3.28 -2.69
C ALA A 80 -4.76 4.36 -2.83
N PHE A 81 -5.98 4.09 -2.37
CA PHE A 81 -7.05 5.07 -2.37
C PHE A 81 -8.01 4.91 -1.20
N ASP A 82 -8.63 6.01 -0.82
CA ASP A 82 -9.72 6.02 0.17
C ASP A 82 -10.99 5.47 -0.48
N VAL A 83 -11.55 4.40 0.08
CA VAL A 83 -12.76 3.76 -0.44
C VAL A 83 -14.00 4.66 -0.40
N THR A 84 -13.96 5.74 0.37
CA THR A 84 -15.02 6.76 0.36
C THR A 84 -14.98 7.66 -0.87
N ASN A 85 -13.87 7.67 -1.62
CA ASN A 85 -13.80 8.28 -2.93
C ASN A 85 -14.59 7.43 -3.93
N LYS A 86 -15.85 7.83 -4.15
CA LYS A 86 -16.80 7.04 -4.97
C LYS A 86 -16.42 6.97 -6.44
N GLU A 87 -15.72 7.95 -6.97
CA GLU A 87 -15.25 7.92 -8.35
C GLU A 87 -14.25 6.78 -8.56
N ILE A 88 -13.23 6.69 -7.73
CA ILE A 88 -12.22 5.63 -7.81
C ILE A 88 -12.83 4.27 -7.44
N ALA A 89 -13.63 4.22 -6.37
CA ALA A 89 -14.27 3.00 -5.92
C ALA A 89 -15.18 2.38 -7.01
N ASN A 90 -15.96 3.20 -7.69
CA ASN A 90 -16.82 2.76 -8.80
C ASN A 90 -16.00 2.33 -10.01
N LEU A 91 -14.96 3.08 -10.37
CA LEU A 91 -14.05 2.75 -11.46
C LEU A 91 -13.43 1.36 -11.27
N LEU A 92 -12.98 1.06 -10.06
CA LEU A 92 -12.32 -0.20 -9.71
C LEU A 92 -13.29 -1.28 -9.20
N LYS A 93 -14.59 -0.97 -9.10
CA LYS A 93 -15.63 -1.85 -8.55
C LYS A 93 -15.28 -2.34 -7.14
N VAL A 94 -14.77 -1.45 -6.30
CA VAL A 94 -14.40 -1.73 -4.91
C VAL A 94 -15.49 -1.23 -3.98
N GLN A 95 -15.97 -2.08 -3.08
CA GLN A 95 -17.01 -1.77 -2.11
C GLN A 95 -16.48 -1.67 -0.67
N PHE A 96 -15.37 -2.32 -0.37
CA PHE A 96 -14.83 -2.47 0.97
C PHE A 96 -13.40 -1.96 1.07
N GLN A 97 -13.05 -1.46 2.26
CA GLN A 97 -11.66 -1.19 2.62
C GLN A 97 -10.87 -2.51 2.72
N THR A 98 -9.54 -2.40 2.75
CA THR A 98 -8.61 -3.55 2.78
C THR A 98 -8.81 -4.48 1.56
N THR A 99 -9.29 -3.92 0.46
CA THR A 99 -9.36 -4.63 -0.82
C THR A 99 -8.01 -4.52 -1.51
N LEU A 100 -7.47 -5.65 -1.92
CA LEU A 100 -6.23 -5.75 -2.70
C LEU A 100 -6.57 -6.19 -4.12
N LEU A 101 -6.15 -5.41 -5.09
CA LEU A 101 -6.31 -5.69 -6.52
C LEU A 101 -4.93 -5.81 -7.16
N ILE A 102 -4.77 -6.73 -8.09
CA ILE A 102 -3.59 -6.81 -8.94
C ILE A 102 -4.02 -6.88 -10.39
N PHE A 103 -3.42 -6.01 -11.21
CA PHE A 103 -3.65 -5.92 -12.65
C PHE A 103 -2.39 -6.26 -13.42
N LYS A 104 -2.56 -6.92 -14.53
CA LYS A 104 -1.52 -7.14 -15.55
C LYS A 104 -2.16 -7.14 -16.94
N ASN A 105 -1.48 -6.53 -17.90
CA ASN A 105 -1.93 -6.48 -19.29
C ASN A 105 -3.40 -5.99 -19.43
N ASN A 106 -3.74 -4.92 -18.70
CA ASN A 106 -5.08 -4.33 -18.64
C ASN A 106 -6.19 -5.27 -18.12
N LYS A 107 -5.81 -6.32 -17.39
CA LYS A 107 -6.76 -7.26 -16.76
C LYS A 107 -6.54 -7.30 -15.27
N GLU A 108 -7.64 -7.32 -14.52
CA GLU A 108 -7.60 -7.70 -13.11
C GLU A 108 -7.36 -9.20 -13.01
N ILE A 109 -6.28 -9.58 -12.36
CA ILE A 109 -5.86 -10.98 -12.23
C ILE A 109 -5.94 -11.50 -10.80
N TYR A 110 -6.10 -10.60 -9.83
CA TYR A 110 -6.27 -10.96 -8.43
C TYR A 110 -7.14 -9.93 -7.70
N ARG A 111 -7.99 -10.44 -6.81
CA ARG A 111 -8.79 -9.61 -5.90
C ARG A 111 -8.96 -10.34 -4.57
N SER A 112 -8.73 -9.64 -3.47
CA SER A 112 -9.07 -10.11 -2.12
C SER A 112 -9.60 -8.97 -1.27
N VAL A 113 -10.36 -9.31 -0.24
CA VAL A 113 -10.87 -8.36 0.77
C VAL A 113 -10.41 -8.84 2.13
N GLY A 114 -9.76 -7.95 2.89
CA GLY A 114 -9.32 -8.23 4.25
C GLY A 114 -8.00 -9.00 4.36
N GLU A 115 -7.27 -9.23 3.26
CA GLU A 115 -5.98 -9.92 3.32
C GLU A 115 -4.90 -9.03 3.95
N THR A 116 -4.32 -9.51 5.03
CA THR A 116 -3.25 -8.82 5.78
C THR A 116 -2.06 -9.74 6.09
N THR A 117 -2.08 -10.96 5.58
CA THR A 117 -1.00 -11.94 5.75
C THR A 117 0.10 -11.68 4.73
N GLU A 118 1.30 -11.39 5.21
CA GLU A 118 2.43 -11.03 4.36
C GLU A 118 2.74 -12.10 3.31
N ASP A 119 2.83 -13.37 3.71
CA ASP A 119 3.12 -14.47 2.80
C ASP A 119 2.07 -14.60 1.68
N LEU A 120 0.78 -14.46 2.01
CA LEU A 120 -0.30 -14.57 1.02
C LEU A 120 -0.32 -13.38 0.06
N ILE A 121 -0.01 -12.18 0.55
CA ILE A 121 0.13 -10.99 -0.30
C ILE A 121 1.31 -11.19 -1.26
N TYR A 122 2.43 -11.66 -0.78
CA TYR A 122 3.61 -11.90 -1.61
C TYR A 122 3.39 -13.02 -2.63
N GLU A 123 2.70 -14.09 -2.26
CA GLU A 123 2.34 -15.15 -3.20
C GLU A 123 1.42 -14.66 -4.31
N ALA A 124 0.43 -13.83 -3.98
CA ALA A 124 -0.43 -13.21 -4.98
C ALA A 124 0.36 -12.36 -5.97
N ILE A 125 1.31 -11.55 -5.48
CA ILE A 125 2.18 -10.73 -6.32
C ILE A 125 3.09 -11.60 -7.19
N LYS A 126 3.75 -12.61 -6.63
CA LYS A 126 4.61 -13.54 -7.36
C LYS A 126 3.89 -14.26 -8.48
N SER A 127 2.70 -14.76 -8.19
CA SER A 127 1.87 -15.45 -9.19
C SER A 127 1.48 -14.52 -10.33
N SER A 128 1.24 -13.25 -10.01
CA SER A 128 0.86 -12.22 -10.99
C SER A 128 2.00 -11.84 -11.94
N ILE A 129 3.24 -11.91 -11.49
CA ILE A 129 4.42 -11.59 -12.32
C ILE A 129 4.66 -12.67 -13.38
N LYS A 130 4.28 -13.91 -13.09
CA LYS A 130 4.51 -15.05 -13.98
C LYS A 130 3.50 -15.15 -15.15
N ILE A 131 2.44 -14.35 -15.11
CA ILE A 131 1.44 -14.26 -16.18
C ILE A 131 1.93 -13.29 -17.25
#